data_588b6cbc6aff9e10e3ecad33b544dec2
#
_entry.id   588b6cbc6aff9e10e3ecad33b544dec2
#
_cell.length_a   1.000
_cell.length_b   1.000
_cell.length_c   1.000
_cell.angle_alpha   90.00
_cell.angle_beta   90.00
_cell.angle_gamma   90.00
#
_symmetry.space_group_name_H-M   'P 1'
#
loop_
_entity.id
_entity.type
_entity.pdbx_description
1 polymer ?
#
loop_
_entity_poly.entity_id
_entity_poly.type
_entity_poly.pdbx_seq_one_letter_code
_entity_poly.pdbx_strand_id
1 'polypeptide(L)'
;MTATTSNPNSPAALPDYAPAPPSAQGPALNEVRGGGDLPRIAVILGSTRPGRLGEQVAFWVIDQARHRTDAEFELVDLVDHPLPHLDEPLPPNMGAYQNAHTQEWAAVIGRFDGFVFVTPEYNHSTSGVLKNAIDYVYAEWNNKAMGVVSYGAAGGTRAAEHLRLIAGELQMADVRTNVALSLFTDFKDFTQLAPGAYQAQALETMLGQVIAWSQALAPLRQVTQAA
;
A
#
# COMPACT_ATOMS: atom_id res chain seq x y z
N MET A 1 -48.12 -36.14 25.75
CA MET A 1 -46.64 -36.04 25.96
C MET A 1 -46.02 -35.81 24.60
N THR A 2 -45.74 -34.58 24.25
CA THR A 2 -45.10 -34.19 22.98
C THR A 2 -43.63 -33.87 23.28
N ALA A 3 -42.75 -34.74 22.79
CA ALA A 3 -41.31 -34.53 22.91
C ALA A 3 -40.86 -33.46 21.89
N THR A 4 -40.34 -32.36 22.37
CA THR A 4 -39.66 -31.33 21.57
C THR A 4 -38.25 -31.84 21.27
N THR A 5 -38.04 -32.20 20.02
CA THR A 5 -36.67 -32.51 19.50
C THR A 5 -35.92 -31.21 19.24
N SER A 6 -34.87 -30.95 20.02
CA SER A 6 -33.93 -29.87 19.78
C SER A 6 -33.12 -30.15 18.52
N ASN A 7 -33.07 -29.19 17.58
CA ASN A 7 -32.28 -29.25 16.38
C ASN A 7 -30.79 -29.03 16.73
N PRO A 8 -29.87 -29.98 16.50
CA PRO A 8 -28.47 -29.86 16.86
C PRO A 8 -27.67 -28.91 15.94
N ASN A 9 -28.30 -28.31 14.93
CA ASN A 9 -27.65 -27.41 13.94
C ASN A 9 -28.13 -25.95 14.07
N SER A 10 -28.63 -25.51 15.21
CA SER A 10 -28.80 -24.08 15.43
C SER A 10 -27.44 -23.41 15.51
N PRO A 11 -27.15 -22.36 14.68
CA PRO A 11 -25.91 -21.61 14.81
C PRO A 11 -25.86 -20.98 16.21
N ALA A 12 -24.72 -21.10 16.87
CA ALA A 12 -24.48 -20.41 18.13
C ALA A 12 -24.76 -18.91 17.94
N ALA A 13 -25.48 -18.31 18.88
CA ALA A 13 -25.69 -16.87 18.87
C ALA A 13 -24.32 -16.17 18.84
N LEU A 14 -24.16 -15.26 17.89
CA LEU A 14 -22.96 -14.40 17.86
C LEU A 14 -22.88 -13.66 19.20
N PRO A 15 -21.70 -13.55 19.80
CA PRO A 15 -21.53 -12.78 21.02
C PRO A 15 -21.97 -11.33 20.78
N ASP A 16 -22.69 -10.75 21.75
CA ASP A 16 -23.12 -9.35 21.73
C ASP A 16 -21.88 -8.47 21.52
N TYR A 17 -21.76 -7.92 20.33
CA TYR A 17 -20.67 -7.03 19.96
C TYR A 17 -20.99 -5.63 20.47
N ALA A 18 -20.58 -5.33 21.70
CA ALA A 18 -20.55 -3.96 22.18
C ALA A 18 -19.29 -3.30 21.59
N PRO A 19 -19.39 -2.18 20.85
CA PRO A 19 -18.22 -1.48 20.38
C PRO A 19 -17.34 -1.10 21.59
N ALA A 20 -16.07 -1.45 21.56
CA ALA A 20 -15.11 -1.04 22.57
C ALA A 20 -15.09 0.50 22.66
N PRO A 21 -14.97 1.10 23.85
CA PRO A 21 -14.78 2.52 23.96
C PRO A 21 -13.52 2.90 23.18
N PRO A 22 -13.48 4.09 22.52
CA PRO A 22 -12.30 4.52 21.79
C PRO A 22 -11.10 4.46 22.73
N SER A 23 -10.11 3.64 22.40
CA SER A 23 -8.89 3.53 23.17
C SER A 23 -8.18 4.89 23.11
N ALA A 24 -7.95 5.48 24.26
CA ALA A 24 -7.11 6.64 24.38
C ALA A 24 -5.71 6.31 23.86
N GLN A 25 -5.28 7.04 22.84
CA GLN A 25 -3.90 7.15 22.36
C GLN A 25 -3.32 5.89 21.71
N GLY A 26 -3.63 5.75 20.42
CA GLY A 26 -2.67 5.15 19.48
C GLY A 26 -1.37 6.00 19.46
N PRO A 27 -0.21 5.42 19.03
CA PRO A 27 1.05 6.17 18.96
C PRO A 27 0.81 7.46 18.18
N ALA A 28 1.40 8.57 18.68
CA ALA A 28 1.26 9.89 18.11
C ALA A 28 1.51 9.85 16.59
N LEU A 29 0.43 9.85 15.82
CA LEU A 29 0.49 9.91 14.37
C LEU A 29 1.06 11.29 14.03
N ASN A 30 2.31 11.28 13.59
CA ASN A 30 3.03 12.39 12.96
C ASN A 30 2.78 13.79 13.52
N GLU A 31 3.86 14.43 13.99
CA GLU A 31 3.89 15.87 14.21
C GLU A 31 3.25 16.58 13.00
N VAL A 32 2.28 17.47 13.27
CA VAL A 32 1.63 18.30 12.26
C VAL A 32 2.73 19.04 11.49
N ARG A 33 3.02 18.61 10.27
CA ARG A 33 3.98 19.30 9.41
C ARG A 33 3.33 20.60 8.95
N GLY A 34 4.01 21.71 9.22
CA GLY A 34 3.60 23.02 8.73
C GLY A 34 3.50 23.02 7.20
N GLY A 35 2.57 23.79 6.64
CA GLY A 35 2.23 23.81 5.20
C GLY A 35 3.34 24.29 4.24
N GLY A 36 4.58 23.85 4.44
CA GLY A 36 5.75 24.13 3.63
C GLY A 36 6.68 22.95 3.42
N ASP A 37 6.44 21.81 4.08
CA ASP A 37 7.27 20.63 3.94
C ASP A 37 6.96 19.87 2.64
N LEU A 38 8.01 19.33 1.98
CA LEU A 38 7.87 18.50 0.80
C LEU A 38 7.10 17.21 1.13
N PRO A 39 6.18 16.75 0.26
CA PRO A 39 5.50 15.48 0.47
C PRO A 39 6.50 14.31 0.48
N ARG A 40 6.31 13.38 1.39
CA ARG A 40 7.09 12.14 1.48
C ARG A 40 6.37 11.02 0.78
N ILE A 41 7.05 10.41 -0.18
CA ILE A 41 6.51 9.34 -1.02
C ILE A 41 7.29 8.05 -0.74
N ALA A 42 6.59 7.00 -0.31
CA ALA A 42 7.17 5.67 -0.21
C ALA A 42 7.16 4.97 -1.57
N VAL A 43 8.30 4.39 -1.96
CA VAL A 43 8.37 3.40 -3.03
C VAL A 43 8.37 2.02 -2.37
N ILE A 44 7.22 1.34 -2.41
CA ILE A 44 7.03 0.05 -1.71
C ILE A 44 7.39 -1.09 -2.66
N LEU A 45 8.46 -1.82 -2.32
CA LEU A 45 8.87 -3.03 -3.03
C LEU A 45 8.02 -4.22 -2.58
N GLY A 46 6.99 -4.53 -3.38
CA GLY A 46 5.90 -5.45 -3.08
C GLY A 46 6.20 -6.93 -3.33
N SER A 47 7.44 -7.40 -3.22
CA SER A 47 7.78 -8.82 -3.36
C SER A 47 8.95 -9.19 -2.48
N THR A 48 8.87 -10.35 -1.82
CA THR A 48 9.96 -10.92 -0.98
C THR A 48 10.53 -12.20 -1.59
N ARG A 49 10.13 -12.56 -2.83
CA ARG A 49 10.60 -13.79 -3.49
C ARG A 49 12.12 -13.74 -3.71
N PRO A 50 12.89 -14.81 -3.35
CA PRO A 50 14.31 -14.89 -3.68
C PRO A 50 14.55 -14.69 -5.19
N GLY A 51 15.51 -13.87 -5.57
CA GLY A 51 15.80 -13.54 -6.98
C GLY A 51 14.71 -12.70 -7.67
N ARG A 52 13.93 -11.94 -6.91
CA ARG A 52 12.91 -11.01 -7.42
C ARG A 52 13.50 -9.93 -8.33
N LEU A 53 12.86 -9.66 -9.45
CA LEU A 53 13.23 -8.56 -10.33
C LEU A 53 12.78 -7.18 -9.80
N GLY A 54 11.91 -7.19 -8.81
CA GLY A 54 11.35 -5.97 -8.21
C GLY A 54 12.39 -5.04 -7.63
N GLU A 55 13.53 -5.54 -7.16
CA GLU A 55 14.66 -4.70 -6.68
C GLU A 55 15.18 -3.78 -7.78
N GLN A 56 15.43 -4.31 -8.98
CA GLN A 56 15.88 -3.50 -10.10
C GLN A 56 14.83 -2.45 -10.49
N VAL A 57 13.54 -2.82 -10.43
CA VAL A 57 12.44 -1.91 -10.74
C VAL A 57 12.35 -0.80 -9.68
N ALA A 58 12.40 -1.14 -8.40
CA ALA A 58 12.31 -0.16 -7.31
C ALA A 58 13.52 0.79 -7.32
N PHE A 59 14.73 0.27 -7.54
CA PHE A 59 15.93 1.09 -7.66
C PHE A 59 15.88 2.02 -8.87
N TRP A 60 15.34 1.57 -10.01
CA TRP A 60 15.13 2.42 -11.16
C TRP A 60 14.14 3.55 -10.85
N VAL A 61 13.04 3.27 -10.15
CA VAL A 61 12.09 4.30 -9.71
C VAL A 61 12.77 5.33 -8.80
N ILE A 62 13.53 4.89 -7.80
CA ILE A 62 14.28 5.76 -6.88
C ILE A 62 15.33 6.57 -7.64
N ASP A 63 16.06 5.97 -8.60
CA ASP A 63 17.06 6.66 -9.40
C ASP A 63 16.46 7.79 -10.24
N GLN A 64 15.29 7.57 -10.85
CA GLN A 64 14.56 8.63 -11.57
C GLN A 64 14.03 9.68 -10.61
N ALA A 65 13.49 9.27 -9.46
CA ALA A 65 12.91 10.16 -8.47
C ALA A 65 13.93 11.09 -7.77
N ARG A 66 15.20 10.66 -7.60
CA ARG A 66 16.24 11.44 -6.89
C ARG A 66 16.55 12.79 -7.53
N HIS A 67 16.21 12.99 -8.81
CA HIS A 67 16.42 14.26 -9.52
C HIS A 67 15.30 15.28 -9.26
N ARG A 68 14.26 14.88 -8.56
CA ARG A 68 13.12 15.74 -8.21
C ARG A 68 13.42 16.53 -6.94
N THR A 69 12.92 17.77 -6.90
CA THR A 69 13.07 18.69 -5.77
C THR A 69 11.74 19.07 -5.13
N ASP A 70 10.64 18.45 -5.61
CA ASP A 70 9.27 18.75 -5.20
C ASP A 70 8.66 17.67 -4.28
N ALA A 71 9.43 16.62 -3.95
CA ALA A 71 9.08 15.58 -2.98
C ALA A 71 10.32 14.87 -2.44
N GLU A 72 10.19 14.20 -1.30
CA GLU A 72 11.15 13.25 -0.76
C GLU A 72 10.69 11.83 -1.06
N PHE A 73 11.64 10.97 -1.49
CA PHE A 73 11.35 9.57 -1.82
C PHE A 73 12.13 8.63 -0.92
N GLU A 74 11.47 7.59 -0.43
CA GLU A 74 12.06 6.55 0.41
C GLU A 74 11.65 5.16 -0.09
N LEU A 75 12.63 4.26 -0.18
CA LEU A 75 12.37 2.85 -0.46
C LEU A 75 11.88 2.15 0.81
N VAL A 76 10.74 1.48 0.71
CA VAL A 76 10.20 0.58 1.75
C VAL A 76 10.19 -0.84 1.18
N ASP A 77 11.14 -1.66 1.60
CA ASP A 77 11.24 -3.05 1.18
C ASP A 77 10.50 -3.97 2.14
N LEU A 78 9.53 -4.73 1.65
CA LEU A 78 8.75 -5.66 2.49
C LEU A 78 9.59 -6.81 3.08
N VAL A 79 10.81 -7.05 2.60
CA VAL A 79 11.75 -7.99 3.26
C VAL A 79 12.16 -7.48 4.64
N ASP A 80 12.29 -6.17 4.81
CA ASP A 80 12.70 -5.54 6.06
C ASP A 80 11.52 -5.42 7.06
N HIS A 81 10.30 -5.73 6.61
CA HIS A 81 9.07 -5.70 7.41
C HIS A 81 8.38 -7.06 7.39
N PRO A 82 8.92 -8.08 8.07
CA PRO A 82 8.40 -9.45 8.04
C PRO A 82 7.10 -9.57 8.84
N LEU A 83 5.98 -9.30 8.18
CA LEU A 83 4.65 -9.46 8.76
C LEU A 83 4.20 -10.93 8.63
N PRO A 84 3.71 -11.59 9.70
CA PRO A 84 3.02 -12.87 9.58
C PRO A 84 1.76 -12.71 8.70
N HIS A 85 1.02 -13.79 8.44
CA HIS A 85 -0.34 -13.60 7.90
C HIS A 85 -1.16 -12.82 8.92
N LEU A 86 -2.05 -11.92 8.43
CA LEU A 86 -2.83 -11.01 9.27
C LEU A 86 -3.38 -11.73 10.51
N ASP A 87 -2.91 -11.33 11.68
CA ASP A 87 -3.14 -11.97 12.97
C ASP A 87 -3.72 -11.00 14.02
N GLU A 88 -4.18 -9.81 13.58
CA GLU A 88 -4.91 -8.90 14.45
C GLU A 88 -6.28 -9.48 14.80
N PRO A 89 -6.68 -9.45 16.08
CA PRO A 89 -7.97 -9.98 16.51
C PRO A 89 -9.17 -9.12 16.08
N LEU A 90 -8.94 -7.85 15.78
CA LEU A 90 -9.96 -6.91 15.32
C LEU A 90 -9.66 -6.46 13.88
N PRO A 91 -10.72 -6.13 13.11
CA PRO A 91 -10.54 -5.58 11.77
C PRO A 91 -9.68 -4.31 11.76
N PRO A 92 -8.73 -4.15 10.82
CA PRO A 92 -7.81 -3.01 10.77
C PRO A 92 -8.48 -1.63 10.72
N ASN A 93 -9.68 -1.54 10.14
CA ASN A 93 -10.45 -0.29 10.07
C ASN A 93 -10.94 0.21 11.44
N MET A 94 -10.83 -0.59 12.49
CA MET A 94 -11.12 -0.17 13.86
C MET A 94 -9.92 0.55 14.51
N GLY A 95 -8.72 0.50 13.93
CA GLY A 95 -7.52 1.19 14.42
C GLY A 95 -7.00 0.70 15.77
N ALA A 96 -7.49 -0.43 16.26
CA ALA A 96 -7.14 -0.98 17.60
C ALA A 96 -6.08 -2.08 17.49
N TYR A 97 -4.92 -1.75 16.89
CA TYR A 97 -3.83 -2.70 16.67
C TYR A 97 -3.20 -3.17 17.98
N GLN A 98 -3.18 -4.48 18.18
CA GLN A 98 -2.68 -5.09 19.43
C GLN A 98 -1.26 -5.61 19.29
N ASN A 99 -0.85 -6.05 18.10
CA ASN A 99 0.45 -6.65 17.87
C ASN A 99 1.53 -5.60 17.62
N ALA A 100 2.72 -5.79 18.21
CA ALA A 100 3.84 -4.86 18.05
C ALA A 100 4.25 -4.66 16.58
N HIS A 101 4.30 -5.74 15.79
CA HIS A 101 4.63 -5.66 14.37
C HIS A 101 3.60 -4.86 13.57
N THR A 102 2.32 -4.89 13.94
CA THR A 102 1.29 -4.06 13.30
C THR A 102 1.48 -2.58 13.65
N GLN A 103 1.76 -2.28 14.93
CA GLN A 103 2.02 -0.91 15.37
C GLN A 103 3.28 -0.33 14.72
N GLU A 104 4.34 -1.12 14.59
CA GLU A 104 5.56 -0.73 13.87
C GLU A 104 5.27 -0.47 12.38
N TRP A 105 4.51 -1.35 11.74
CA TRP A 105 4.11 -1.17 10.35
C TRP A 105 3.22 0.06 10.15
N ALA A 106 2.25 0.29 11.03
CA ALA A 106 1.42 1.48 11.04
C ALA A 106 2.26 2.75 11.14
N ALA A 107 3.26 2.76 12.03
CA ALA A 107 4.19 3.89 12.15
C ALA A 107 5.03 4.11 10.88
N VAL A 108 5.44 3.05 10.18
CA VAL A 108 6.14 3.16 8.89
C VAL A 108 5.24 3.80 7.84
N ILE A 109 4.03 3.28 7.63
CA ILE A 109 3.10 3.76 6.59
C ILE A 109 2.55 5.15 6.91
N GLY A 110 2.29 5.41 8.20
CA GLY A 110 1.73 6.66 8.68
C GLY A 110 2.55 7.90 8.29
N ARG A 111 3.88 7.80 8.21
CA ARG A 111 4.78 8.93 7.94
C ARG A 111 4.83 9.42 6.50
N PHE A 112 4.20 8.73 5.54
CA PHE A 112 4.19 9.08 4.13
C PHE A 112 2.91 9.80 3.72
N ASP A 113 3.02 10.63 2.69
CA ASP A 113 1.93 11.41 2.09
C ASP A 113 1.36 10.76 0.84
N GLY A 114 2.12 9.85 0.24
CA GLY A 114 1.74 9.10 -0.95
C GLY A 114 2.63 7.88 -1.17
N PHE A 115 2.25 7.05 -2.14
CA PHE A 115 2.87 5.76 -2.36
C PHE A 115 3.10 5.47 -3.85
N VAL A 116 4.19 4.77 -4.15
CA VAL A 116 4.43 4.09 -5.42
C VAL A 116 4.56 2.60 -5.14
N PHE A 117 3.59 1.81 -5.54
CA PHE A 117 3.64 0.36 -5.39
C PHE A 117 4.41 -0.27 -6.55
N VAL A 118 5.53 -0.92 -6.25
CA VAL A 118 6.30 -1.75 -7.19
C VAL A 118 5.84 -3.19 -7.02
N THR A 119 5.07 -3.72 -7.97
CA THR A 119 4.44 -5.03 -7.85
C THR A 119 4.72 -5.97 -9.02
N PRO A 120 5.09 -7.24 -8.75
CA PRO A 120 4.97 -8.30 -9.75
C PRO A 120 3.51 -8.63 -10.00
N GLU A 121 3.26 -9.35 -11.10
CA GLU A 121 2.00 -10.04 -11.29
C GLU A 121 2.20 -11.54 -11.01
N TYR A 122 1.60 -12.02 -9.92
CA TYR A 122 1.56 -13.43 -9.55
C TYR A 122 0.14 -13.95 -9.67
N ASN A 123 -0.06 -14.95 -10.57
CA ASN A 123 -1.36 -15.58 -10.76
C ASN A 123 -2.51 -14.57 -10.95
N HIS A 124 -2.32 -13.60 -11.89
CA HIS A 124 -3.33 -12.64 -12.28
C HIS A 124 -3.60 -11.52 -11.25
N SER A 125 -2.80 -11.37 -10.20
CA SER A 125 -2.96 -10.35 -9.14
C SER A 125 -1.62 -9.82 -8.64
N THR A 126 -1.67 -8.93 -7.65
CA THR A 126 -0.48 -8.52 -6.89
C THR A 126 0.09 -9.68 -6.09
N SER A 127 1.27 -9.51 -5.50
CA SER A 127 1.86 -10.52 -4.61
C SER A 127 1.05 -10.67 -3.32
N GLY A 128 1.00 -11.88 -2.77
CA GLY A 128 0.33 -12.13 -1.48
C GLY A 128 0.96 -11.35 -0.33
N VAL A 129 2.28 -11.15 -0.35
CA VAL A 129 2.97 -10.39 0.70
C VAL A 129 2.59 -8.90 0.65
N LEU A 130 2.43 -8.30 -0.52
CA LEU A 130 1.97 -6.91 -0.64
C LEU A 130 0.52 -6.78 -0.18
N LYS A 131 -0.35 -7.71 -0.60
CA LYS A 131 -1.75 -7.70 -0.14
C LYS A 131 -1.84 -7.85 1.37
N ASN A 132 -1.06 -8.76 1.97
CA ASN A 132 -0.99 -8.93 3.41
C ASN A 132 -0.53 -7.66 4.14
N ALA A 133 0.53 -7.00 3.63
CA ALA A 133 1.03 -5.75 4.20
C ALA A 133 0.02 -4.60 4.12
N ILE A 134 -0.75 -4.54 3.02
CA ILE A 134 -1.84 -3.57 2.86
C ILE A 134 -2.95 -3.83 3.89
N ASP A 135 -3.32 -5.08 4.10
CA ASP A 135 -4.45 -5.47 4.96
C ASP A 135 -4.19 -5.28 6.45
N TYR A 136 -2.92 -5.15 6.88
CA TYR A 136 -2.56 -4.98 8.28
C TYR A 136 -3.03 -3.66 8.89
N VAL A 137 -3.13 -2.59 8.08
CA VAL A 137 -3.46 -1.25 8.53
C VAL A 137 -4.50 -0.61 7.61
N TYR A 138 -5.25 0.37 8.11
CA TYR A 138 -6.32 1.00 7.33
C TYR A 138 -6.20 2.53 7.30
N ALA A 139 -6.25 3.18 8.45
CA ALA A 139 -6.28 4.64 8.54
C ALA A 139 -4.99 5.29 7.98
N GLU A 140 -3.88 4.57 8.05
CA GLU A 140 -2.58 5.01 7.59
C GLU A 140 -2.50 5.17 6.06
N TRP A 141 -3.40 4.52 5.31
CA TRP A 141 -3.55 4.66 3.87
C TRP A 141 -4.46 5.82 3.47
N ASN A 142 -5.40 6.21 4.34
CA ASN A 142 -6.49 7.11 3.97
C ASN A 142 -6.01 8.50 3.54
N ASN A 143 -6.70 9.08 2.55
CA ASN A 143 -6.45 10.42 2.03
C ASN A 143 -5.03 10.64 1.49
N LYS A 144 -4.43 9.59 0.93
CA LYS A 144 -3.10 9.60 0.31
C LYS A 144 -3.19 9.21 -1.15
N ALA A 145 -2.25 9.72 -1.96
CA ALA A 145 -2.18 9.36 -3.37
C ALA A 145 -1.38 8.08 -3.58
N MET A 146 -1.68 7.32 -4.65
CA MET A 146 -0.87 6.19 -5.05
C MET A 146 -0.66 6.13 -6.57
N GLY A 147 0.51 5.63 -6.97
CA GLY A 147 0.83 5.20 -8.32
C GLY A 147 1.32 3.75 -8.32
N VAL A 148 1.28 3.10 -9.48
CA VAL A 148 1.70 1.71 -9.61
C VAL A 148 2.76 1.57 -10.70
N VAL A 149 3.85 0.88 -10.36
CA VAL A 149 4.84 0.35 -11.29
C VAL A 149 4.74 -1.17 -11.23
N SER A 150 4.13 -1.75 -12.24
CA SER A 150 3.89 -3.19 -12.31
C SER A 150 4.81 -3.87 -13.32
N TYR A 151 5.15 -5.12 -13.09
CA TYR A 151 5.96 -5.90 -14.02
C TYR A 151 5.51 -7.36 -14.10
N GLY A 152 5.70 -7.95 -15.28
CA GLY A 152 5.31 -9.32 -15.57
C GLY A 152 5.22 -9.60 -17.06
N ALA A 153 4.80 -10.79 -17.46
CA ALA A 153 4.65 -11.16 -18.88
C ALA A 153 3.72 -10.19 -19.63
N ALA A 154 2.61 -9.79 -18.99
CA ALA A 154 1.65 -8.80 -19.51
C ALA A 154 1.85 -7.41 -18.87
N GLY A 155 3.08 -7.05 -18.50
CA GLY A 155 3.38 -5.79 -17.84
C GLY A 155 2.85 -5.65 -16.41
N GLY A 156 2.30 -6.70 -15.83
CA GLY A 156 1.70 -6.65 -14.50
C GLY A 156 0.38 -5.87 -14.41
N THR A 157 -0.29 -5.65 -15.54
CA THR A 157 -1.46 -4.75 -15.63
C THR A 157 -2.63 -5.21 -14.77
N ARG A 158 -2.83 -6.53 -14.62
CA ARG A 158 -3.91 -7.09 -13.79
C ARG A 158 -3.65 -6.89 -12.30
N ALA A 159 -2.39 -6.97 -11.88
CA ALA A 159 -1.99 -6.62 -10.51
C ALA A 159 -2.26 -5.14 -10.23
N ALA A 160 -1.96 -4.25 -11.18
CA ALA A 160 -2.24 -2.82 -11.06
C ALA A 160 -3.75 -2.55 -10.92
N GLU A 161 -4.60 -3.19 -11.74
CA GLU A 161 -6.05 -3.03 -11.65
C GLU A 161 -6.63 -3.53 -10.32
N HIS A 162 -6.11 -4.63 -9.77
CA HIS A 162 -6.52 -5.09 -8.45
C HIS A 162 -6.09 -4.10 -7.34
N LEU A 163 -4.91 -3.50 -7.44
CA LEU A 163 -4.50 -2.46 -6.49
C LEU A 163 -5.39 -1.21 -6.58
N ARG A 164 -5.87 -0.82 -7.77
CA ARG A 164 -6.83 0.28 -7.95
C ARG A 164 -8.15 0.02 -7.23
N LEU A 165 -8.68 -1.21 -7.31
CA LEU A 165 -9.89 -1.60 -6.58
C LEU A 165 -9.67 -1.53 -5.05
N ILE A 166 -8.50 -1.99 -4.59
CA ILE A 166 -8.13 -1.94 -3.17
C ILE A 166 -7.98 -0.49 -2.71
N ALA A 167 -7.39 0.39 -3.54
CA ALA A 167 -7.24 1.81 -3.24
C ALA A 167 -8.57 2.51 -2.94
N GLY A 168 -9.62 2.15 -3.69
CA GLY A 168 -10.97 2.69 -3.44
C GLY A 168 -11.48 2.38 -2.04
N GLU A 169 -11.30 1.15 -1.55
CA GLU A 169 -11.67 0.73 -0.18
C GLU A 169 -10.85 1.47 0.87
N LEU A 170 -9.57 1.70 0.61
CA LEU A 170 -8.64 2.37 1.53
C LEU A 170 -8.71 3.90 1.47
N GLN A 171 -9.68 4.47 0.75
CA GLN A 171 -9.79 5.92 0.54
C GLN A 171 -8.51 6.56 -0.01
N MET A 172 -7.77 5.81 -0.84
CA MET A 172 -6.60 6.29 -1.55
C MET A 172 -7.00 6.83 -2.93
N ALA A 173 -6.31 7.88 -3.38
CA ALA A 173 -6.46 8.41 -4.73
C ALA A 173 -5.44 7.76 -5.65
N ASP A 174 -5.86 6.85 -6.52
CA ASP A 174 -5.02 6.24 -7.53
C ASP A 174 -4.86 7.14 -8.75
N VAL A 175 -3.63 7.46 -9.12
CA VAL A 175 -3.38 8.29 -10.30
C VAL A 175 -3.59 7.48 -11.59
N ARG A 176 -4.02 8.19 -12.66
CA ARG A 176 -4.34 7.51 -13.92
C ARG A 176 -3.14 6.79 -14.54
N THR A 177 -1.96 7.43 -14.50
CA THR A 177 -0.78 6.89 -15.18
C THR A 177 -0.23 5.69 -14.42
N ASN A 178 -0.08 4.56 -15.11
CA ASN A 178 0.55 3.35 -14.63
C ASN A 178 1.81 3.07 -15.46
N VAL A 179 2.87 2.57 -14.83
CA VAL A 179 4.06 2.08 -15.52
C VAL A 179 3.99 0.57 -15.57
N ALA A 180 3.82 0.01 -16.78
CA ALA A 180 3.71 -1.42 -17.00
C ALA A 180 4.96 -1.94 -17.73
N LEU A 181 5.78 -2.75 -17.06
CA LEU A 181 7.04 -3.28 -17.57
C LEU A 181 6.87 -4.74 -18.00
N SER A 182 6.90 -4.97 -19.31
CA SER A 182 6.82 -6.34 -19.85
C SER A 182 8.18 -7.04 -19.76
N LEU A 183 8.18 -8.27 -19.28
CA LEU A 183 9.37 -9.13 -19.27
C LEU A 183 9.94 -9.35 -20.67
N PHE A 184 9.12 -9.20 -21.73
CA PHE A 184 9.53 -9.43 -23.12
C PHE A 184 10.18 -8.21 -23.76
N THR A 185 9.87 -7.00 -23.33
CA THR A 185 10.32 -5.76 -23.98
C THR A 185 11.18 -4.88 -23.08
N ASP A 186 10.97 -4.94 -21.76
CA ASP A 186 11.62 -4.05 -20.80
C ASP A 186 12.67 -4.77 -19.94
N PHE A 187 12.94 -6.04 -20.24
CA PHE A 187 14.01 -6.83 -19.61
C PHE A 187 14.83 -7.58 -20.66
N LYS A 188 16.17 -7.44 -20.58
CA LYS A 188 17.09 -8.28 -21.37
C LYS A 188 17.14 -9.66 -20.73
N ASP A 189 17.01 -10.69 -21.56
CA ASP A 189 17.06 -12.11 -21.16
C ASP A 189 16.18 -12.42 -19.94
N PHE A 190 15.04 -11.73 -19.81
CA PHE A 190 14.08 -11.84 -18.69
C PHE A 190 14.66 -11.57 -17.31
N THR A 191 15.89 -11.03 -17.22
CA THR A 191 16.62 -10.90 -15.96
C THR A 191 17.12 -9.49 -15.67
N GLN A 192 17.47 -8.71 -16.68
CA GLN A 192 18.04 -7.37 -16.53
C GLN A 192 17.06 -6.31 -16.99
N LEU A 193 16.65 -5.44 -16.08
CA LEU A 193 15.76 -4.31 -16.40
C LEU A 193 16.43 -3.37 -17.41
N ALA A 194 15.71 -3.05 -18.49
CA ALA A 194 16.15 -2.15 -19.55
C ALA A 194 14.94 -1.38 -20.13
N PRO A 195 14.29 -0.53 -19.35
CA PRO A 195 13.08 0.18 -19.77
C PRO A 195 13.39 1.18 -20.89
N GLY A 196 12.47 1.28 -21.86
CA GLY A 196 12.57 2.24 -22.93
C GLY A 196 12.20 3.67 -22.53
N ALA A 197 12.38 4.62 -23.46
CA ALA A 197 12.07 6.03 -23.24
C ALA A 197 10.59 6.25 -22.89
N TYR A 198 9.68 5.46 -23.46
CA TYR A 198 8.26 5.53 -23.15
C TYR A 198 7.98 5.22 -21.66
N GLN A 199 8.62 4.21 -21.10
CA GLN A 199 8.47 3.83 -19.70
C GLN A 199 9.05 4.89 -18.75
N ALA A 200 10.18 5.49 -19.12
CA ALA A 200 10.75 6.59 -18.36
C ALA A 200 9.84 7.83 -18.36
N GLN A 201 9.25 8.18 -19.49
CA GLN A 201 8.28 9.28 -19.60
C GLN A 201 7.00 8.99 -18.81
N ALA A 202 6.49 7.74 -18.85
CA ALA A 202 5.33 7.33 -18.08
C ALA A 202 5.61 7.42 -16.57
N LEU A 203 6.80 7.01 -16.13
CA LEU A 203 7.22 7.12 -14.73
C LEU A 203 7.26 8.59 -14.29
N GLU A 204 7.89 9.47 -15.06
CA GLU A 204 7.94 10.90 -14.73
C GLU A 204 6.54 11.51 -14.61
N THR A 205 5.64 11.16 -15.53
CA THR A 205 4.24 11.62 -15.49
C THR A 205 3.52 11.09 -14.25
N MET A 206 3.69 9.82 -13.91
CA MET A 206 3.07 9.19 -12.74
C MET A 206 3.56 9.85 -11.45
N LEU A 207 4.88 10.03 -11.30
CA LEU A 207 5.45 10.67 -10.11
C LEU A 207 4.92 12.09 -9.93
N GLY A 208 4.83 12.88 -11.02
CA GLY A 208 4.22 14.22 -10.98
C GLY A 208 2.76 14.19 -10.51
N GLN A 209 1.97 13.22 -10.97
CA GLN A 209 0.58 13.04 -10.54
C GLN A 209 0.49 12.66 -9.05
N VAL A 210 1.30 11.69 -8.59
CA VAL A 210 1.32 11.26 -7.17
C VAL A 210 1.67 12.45 -6.27
N ILE A 211 2.69 13.23 -6.61
CA ILE A 211 3.10 14.40 -5.82
C ILE A 211 1.97 15.43 -5.77
N ALA A 212 1.42 15.81 -6.92
CA ALA A 212 0.35 16.81 -6.98
C ALA A 212 -0.89 16.41 -6.18
N TRP A 213 -1.28 15.13 -6.24
CA TRP A 213 -2.43 14.63 -5.50
C TRP A 213 -2.10 14.46 -4.01
N SER A 214 -0.89 14.06 -3.64
CA SER A 214 -0.46 14.03 -2.23
C SER A 214 -0.54 15.41 -1.58
N GLN A 215 -0.15 16.46 -2.31
CA GLN A 215 -0.27 17.84 -1.85
C GLN A 215 -1.74 18.28 -1.75
N ALA A 216 -2.56 17.98 -2.76
CA ALA A 216 -3.98 18.35 -2.79
C ALA A 216 -4.79 17.68 -1.66
N LEU A 217 -4.42 16.47 -1.25
CA LEU A 217 -5.09 15.71 -0.19
C LEU A 217 -4.56 16.06 1.22
N ALA A 218 -3.49 16.84 1.35
CA ALA A 218 -2.90 17.20 2.65
C ALA A 218 -3.92 17.78 3.65
N PRO A 219 -4.84 18.69 3.28
CA PRO A 219 -5.84 19.22 4.21
C PRO A 219 -6.75 18.14 4.80
N LEU A 220 -7.09 17.09 4.04
CA LEU A 220 -7.95 16.00 4.52
C LEU A 220 -7.26 15.16 5.60
N ARG A 221 -5.94 14.97 5.49
CA ARG A 221 -5.15 14.25 6.51
C ARG A 221 -5.03 15.02 7.82
N GLN A 222 -5.03 16.35 7.77
CA GLN A 222 -4.97 17.21 8.96
C GLN A 222 -6.28 17.18 9.77
N VAL A 223 -7.43 17.11 9.12
CA VAL A 223 -8.75 17.04 9.78
C VAL A 223 -8.92 15.71 10.53
N THR A 224 -8.46 14.61 9.95
CA THR A 224 -8.57 13.28 10.57
C THR A 224 -7.73 13.13 11.85
N GLN A 225 -6.67 13.95 12.01
CA GLN A 225 -5.82 13.96 13.21
C GLN A 225 -6.38 14.83 14.36
N ALA A 226 -7.33 15.69 14.08
CA ALA A 226 -7.92 16.64 15.07
C ALA A 226 -9.24 16.13 15.68
N ALA A 227 -9.79 15.01 15.20
CA ALA A 227 -11.04 14.40 15.65
C ALA A 227 -10.79 13.17 16.51
#